data_331f2a6401ed42530b7487578b0e20f0
#
_entry.id   331f2a6401ed42530b7487578b0e20f0
#
_cell.length_a   1.000
_cell.length_b   1.000
_cell.length_c   1.000
_cell.angle_alpha   90.00
_cell.angle_beta   90.00
_cell.angle_gamma   90.00
#
_symmetry.space_group_name_H-M   'P 1'
#
loop_
_entity.id
_entity.type
_entity.pdbx_description
1 polymer ?
#
loop_
_entity_poly.entity_id
_entity_poly.type
_entity_poly.pdbx_seq_one_letter_code
_entity_poly.pdbx_strand_id
1 'polypeptide(L)'
;CWGMQVAVTAGRGAVKKAASSHIGIANQIKMSVEGFKHPIYKNKKDNFNSPAFNFDEVVTLPKNSICLASNKINKIQSIYFTVGDTKVWGLQYHPEITYEKMISLIEFRKKRLIDNRKVFKNEDEIKNHIAFIKDEIAVSNKSQRMLELKNWLDNIKHYN
;
A
#
# COMPACT_ATOMS: atom_id res chain seq x y z
N CYS A 1 2.55 -4.09 2.99
CA CYS A 1 2.29 -5.14 2.00
C CYS A 1 2.36 -6.52 2.62
N TRP A 2 3.47 -7.25 2.50
CA TRP A 2 3.57 -8.64 3.01
C TRP A 2 3.32 -8.75 4.51
N GLY A 3 3.87 -7.86 5.33
CA GLY A 3 3.63 -7.85 6.77
C GLY A 3 2.15 -7.73 7.14
N MET A 4 1.40 -6.86 6.44
CA MET A 4 -0.05 -6.77 6.61
C MET A 4 -0.75 -8.09 6.26
N GLN A 5 -0.36 -8.74 5.16
CA GLN A 5 -0.94 -10.01 4.72
C GLN A 5 -0.68 -11.14 5.71
N VAL A 6 0.54 -11.23 6.26
CA VAL A 6 0.88 -12.19 7.33
C VAL A 6 0.04 -11.94 8.58
N ALA A 7 -0.06 -10.68 9.03
CA ALA A 7 -0.86 -10.33 10.22
C ALA A 7 -2.35 -10.65 10.02
N VAL A 8 -2.90 -10.35 8.82
CA VAL A 8 -4.28 -10.69 8.45
C VAL A 8 -4.52 -12.20 8.50
N THR A 9 -3.59 -13.00 7.96
CA THR A 9 -3.69 -14.46 8.01
C THR A 9 -3.62 -14.99 9.45
N ALA A 10 -2.72 -14.46 10.27
CA ALA A 10 -2.64 -14.79 11.71
C ALA A 10 -3.94 -14.41 12.45
N GLY A 11 -4.59 -13.31 12.06
CA GLY A 11 -5.89 -12.88 12.56
C GLY A 11 -7.09 -13.65 11.96
N ARG A 12 -6.85 -14.76 11.23
CA ARG A 12 -7.87 -15.58 10.56
C ARG A 12 -8.62 -14.88 9.41
N GLY A 13 -8.03 -13.86 8.81
CA GLY A 13 -8.44 -13.31 7.54
C GLY A 13 -7.89 -14.12 6.37
N ALA A 14 -8.13 -13.68 5.13
CA ALA A 14 -7.69 -14.37 3.93
C ALA A 14 -7.01 -13.43 2.93
N VAL A 15 -5.96 -13.94 2.31
CA VAL A 15 -5.19 -13.31 1.24
C VAL A 15 -5.32 -14.16 -0.02
N LYS A 16 -5.51 -13.53 -1.17
CA LYS A 16 -5.55 -14.19 -2.47
C LYS A 16 -4.74 -13.41 -3.50
N LYS A 17 -4.42 -14.06 -4.62
CA LYS A 17 -3.88 -13.37 -5.78
C LYS A 17 -4.86 -12.30 -6.24
N ALA A 18 -4.41 -11.09 -6.40
CA ALA A 18 -5.21 -9.97 -6.88
C ALA A 18 -5.56 -10.13 -8.37
N ALA A 19 -6.74 -9.67 -8.76
CA ALA A 19 -7.14 -9.59 -10.17
C ALA A 19 -6.27 -8.57 -10.94
N SER A 20 -5.84 -7.50 -10.28
CA SER A 20 -4.92 -6.50 -10.81
C SER A 20 -3.82 -6.20 -9.79
N SER A 21 -2.65 -5.82 -10.27
CA SER A 21 -1.46 -5.60 -9.43
C SER A 21 -1.11 -4.12 -9.35
N HIS A 22 -0.56 -3.68 -8.22
CA HIS A 22 0.17 -2.43 -8.16
C HIS A 22 1.63 -2.68 -8.51
N ILE A 23 2.14 -1.97 -9.49
CA ILE A 23 3.52 -2.06 -9.95
C ILE A 23 4.15 -0.67 -9.86
N GLY A 24 4.85 -0.41 -8.77
CA GLY A 24 5.53 0.84 -8.49
C GLY A 24 4.67 1.89 -7.80
N ILE A 25 3.36 1.93 -8.05
CA ILE A 25 2.45 2.91 -7.50
C ILE A 25 1.06 2.33 -7.21
N ALA A 26 0.48 2.71 -6.09
CA ALA A 26 -0.95 2.64 -5.80
C ALA A 26 -1.51 4.06 -5.84
N ASN A 27 -2.35 4.33 -6.83
CA ASN A 27 -2.92 5.66 -7.04
C ASN A 27 -4.33 5.77 -6.47
N GLN A 28 -4.75 7.02 -6.21
CA GLN A 28 -6.10 7.35 -5.76
C GLN A 28 -6.55 6.54 -4.53
N ILE A 29 -5.67 6.40 -3.55
CA ILE A 29 -6.01 5.80 -2.27
C ILE A 29 -6.91 6.78 -1.50
N LYS A 30 -8.11 6.33 -1.14
CA LYS A 30 -9.10 7.11 -0.40
C LYS A 30 -9.29 6.55 1.00
N MET A 31 -9.33 7.44 1.98
CA MET A 31 -9.63 7.07 3.36
C MET A 31 -11.12 6.73 3.52
N SER A 32 -11.42 5.77 4.38
CA SER A 32 -12.78 5.56 4.87
C SER A 32 -13.14 6.61 5.93
N VAL A 33 -14.40 6.64 6.37
CA VAL A 33 -14.83 7.49 7.48
C VAL A 33 -14.01 7.21 8.75
N GLU A 34 -13.74 5.94 9.02
CA GLU A 34 -12.91 5.50 10.14
C GLU A 34 -11.43 5.83 9.92
N GLY A 35 -10.96 5.79 8.66
CA GLY A 35 -9.62 6.22 8.28
C GLY A 35 -9.37 7.68 8.63
N PHE A 36 -10.31 8.56 8.34
CA PHE A 36 -10.21 9.99 8.72
C PHE A 36 -10.08 10.22 10.23
N LYS A 37 -10.67 9.33 11.04
CA LYS A 37 -10.63 9.41 12.51
C LYS A 37 -9.42 8.69 13.12
N HIS A 38 -8.77 7.80 12.35
CA HIS A 38 -7.71 6.95 12.87
C HIS A 38 -6.37 7.69 12.93
N PRO A 39 -5.61 7.58 14.03
CA PRO A 39 -4.34 8.30 14.20
C PRO A 39 -3.31 8.05 13.10
N ILE A 40 -3.34 6.90 12.41
CA ILE A 40 -2.41 6.61 11.30
C ILE A 40 -2.45 7.69 10.21
N TYR A 41 -3.63 8.27 9.95
CA TYR A 41 -3.85 9.28 8.92
C TYR A 41 -3.94 10.71 9.45
N LYS A 42 -3.54 10.95 10.70
CA LYS A 42 -3.50 12.31 11.27
C LYS A 42 -2.69 13.24 10.34
N ASN A 43 -3.30 14.36 9.92
CA ASN A 43 -2.76 15.37 9.00
C ASN A 43 -2.46 14.86 7.57
N LYS A 44 -2.91 13.66 7.21
CA LYS A 44 -2.82 13.13 5.85
C LYS A 44 -3.92 13.73 4.96
N LYS A 45 -3.55 14.16 3.76
CA LYS A 45 -4.53 14.55 2.74
C LYS A 45 -5.22 13.31 2.19
N ASP A 46 -6.53 13.39 1.97
CA ASP A 46 -7.29 12.32 1.30
C ASP A 46 -6.95 12.24 -0.19
N ASN A 47 -7.29 11.10 -0.81
CA ASN A 47 -7.06 10.82 -2.21
C ASN A 47 -5.58 11.02 -2.61
N PHE A 48 -4.74 10.22 -2.03
CA PHE A 48 -3.29 10.26 -2.21
C PHE A 48 -2.77 9.08 -3.02
N ASN A 49 -1.55 9.24 -3.54
CA ASN A 49 -0.78 8.18 -4.17
C ASN A 49 0.33 7.72 -3.22
N SER A 50 0.75 6.45 -3.36
CA SER A 50 1.86 5.90 -2.58
C SER A 50 2.62 4.83 -3.36
N PRO A 51 3.94 4.68 -3.15
CA PRO A 51 4.67 3.57 -3.72
C PRO A 51 4.06 2.22 -3.32
N ALA A 52 3.90 1.30 -4.27
CA ALA A 52 3.34 -0.02 -4.01
C ALA A 52 3.83 -1.04 -5.03
N PHE A 53 4.00 -2.30 -4.58
CA PHE A 53 4.36 -3.40 -5.46
C PHE A 53 3.77 -4.70 -4.90
N ASN A 54 2.59 -5.11 -5.37
CA ASN A 54 1.92 -6.31 -4.88
C ASN A 54 1.17 -7.05 -5.98
N PHE A 55 1.13 -8.38 -5.85
CA PHE A 55 0.37 -9.31 -6.67
C PHE A 55 -0.77 -9.98 -5.92
N ASP A 56 -0.77 -9.84 -4.59
CA ASP A 56 -1.74 -10.44 -3.70
C ASP A 56 -2.47 -9.34 -2.93
N GLU A 57 -3.70 -9.64 -2.53
CA GLU A 57 -4.56 -8.73 -1.78
C GLU A 57 -5.29 -9.43 -0.65
N VAL A 58 -5.64 -8.68 0.37
CA VAL A 58 -6.54 -9.12 1.42
C VAL A 58 -7.96 -9.16 0.89
N VAL A 59 -8.63 -10.29 0.99
CA VAL A 59 -10.02 -10.49 0.52
C VAL A 59 -11.00 -10.73 1.65
N THR A 60 -10.52 -11.23 2.80
CA THR A 60 -11.34 -11.39 4.00
C THR A 60 -10.62 -10.76 5.16
N LEU A 61 -11.30 -9.87 5.85
CA LEU A 61 -10.76 -9.18 7.01
C LEU A 61 -10.82 -10.07 8.26
N PRO A 62 -9.85 -9.96 9.19
CA PRO A 62 -9.98 -10.52 10.53
C PRO A 62 -11.23 -9.99 11.24
N LYS A 63 -11.75 -10.74 12.21
CA LYS A 63 -12.89 -10.29 13.02
C LYS A 63 -12.56 -8.96 13.72
N ASN A 64 -13.53 -8.07 13.81
CA ASN A 64 -13.41 -6.74 14.42
C ASN A 64 -12.36 -5.83 13.76
N SER A 65 -12.03 -6.08 12.49
CA SER A 65 -11.14 -5.19 11.73
C SER A 65 -11.87 -3.98 11.19
N ILE A 66 -11.11 -2.92 10.99
CA ILE A 66 -11.57 -1.69 10.36
C ILE A 66 -10.73 -1.46 9.10
N CYS A 67 -11.37 -1.39 7.93
CA CYS A 67 -10.72 -0.94 6.71
C CYS A 67 -10.59 0.59 6.76
N LEU A 68 -9.34 1.06 6.73
CA LEU A 68 -9.03 2.49 6.88
C LEU A 68 -8.89 3.22 5.54
N ALA A 69 -8.48 2.50 4.50
CA ALA A 69 -8.34 3.07 3.15
C ALA A 69 -8.48 2.00 2.06
N SER A 70 -8.87 2.44 0.87
CA SER A 70 -9.09 1.60 -0.32
C SER A 70 -8.74 2.34 -1.59
N ASN A 71 -8.62 1.63 -2.72
CA ASN A 71 -8.66 2.21 -4.05
C ASN A 71 -9.39 1.30 -5.04
N LYS A 72 -9.42 1.68 -6.33
CA LYS A 72 -10.13 0.89 -7.36
C LYS A 72 -9.57 -0.52 -7.56
N ILE A 73 -8.27 -0.72 -7.36
CA ILE A 73 -7.59 -2.01 -7.56
C ILE A 73 -7.73 -2.89 -6.33
N ASN A 74 -7.35 -2.39 -5.15
CA ASN A 74 -7.47 -3.14 -3.91
C ASN A 74 -8.47 -2.45 -2.97
N LYS A 75 -9.50 -3.18 -2.58
CA LYS A 75 -10.51 -2.68 -1.64
C LYS A 75 -9.97 -2.47 -0.22
N ILE A 76 -8.79 -3.04 0.08
CA ILE A 76 -8.15 -2.96 1.38
C ILE A 76 -6.71 -2.52 1.17
N GLN A 77 -6.48 -1.21 1.32
CA GLN A 77 -5.16 -0.59 1.24
C GLN A 77 -4.57 -0.33 2.63
N SER A 78 -5.43 -0.19 3.62
CA SER A 78 -5.01 -0.02 5.01
C SER A 78 -6.06 -0.60 5.95
N ILE A 79 -5.59 -1.16 7.06
CA ILE A 79 -6.42 -1.90 8.02
C ILE A 79 -5.95 -1.66 9.45
N TYR A 80 -6.89 -1.62 10.38
CA TYR A 80 -6.65 -1.73 11.81
C TYR A 80 -7.40 -2.93 12.38
N PHE A 81 -6.76 -3.69 13.26
CA PHE A 81 -7.39 -4.76 14.04
C PHE A 81 -6.52 -5.15 15.23
N THR A 82 -7.04 -6.02 16.10
CA THR A 82 -6.31 -6.57 17.26
C THR A 82 -6.23 -8.08 17.18
N VAL A 83 -5.10 -8.64 17.59
CA VAL A 83 -4.91 -10.08 17.82
C VAL A 83 -4.41 -10.24 19.25
N GLY A 84 -5.25 -10.79 20.12
CA GLY A 84 -5.02 -10.70 21.57
C GLY A 84 -4.87 -9.23 21.97
N ASP A 85 -3.80 -8.89 22.69
CA ASP A 85 -3.49 -7.53 23.12
C ASP A 85 -2.70 -6.72 22.06
N THR A 86 -2.33 -7.34 20.95
CA THR A 86 -1.53 -6.69 19.90
C THR A 86 -2.39 -5.88 18.96
N LYS A 87 -2.10 -4.58 18.86
CA LYS A 87 -2.72 -3.68 17.88
C LYS A 87 -1.95 -3.73 16.57
N VAL A 88 -2.64 -4.03 15.46
CA VAL A 88 -2.06 -4.11 14.12
C VAL A 88 -2.53 -2.92 13.28
N TRP A 89 -1.58 -2.15 12.77
CA TRP A 89 -1.78 -1.13 11.76
C TRP A 89 -1.14 -1.60 10.46
N GLY A 90 -1.95 -2.05 9.53
CA GLY A 90 -1.49 -2.68 8.29
C GLY A 90 -1.62 -1.77 7.08
N LEU A 91 -0.57 -1.70 6.25
CA LEU A 91 -0.57 -1.00 4.97
C LEU A 91 -0.24 -1.98 3.83
N GLN A 92 -0.99 -1.90 2.73
CA GLN A 92 -0.70 -2.64 1.50
C GLN A 92 0.38 -1.94 0.67
N TYR A 93 0.41 -0.62 0.68
CA TYR A 93 1.41 0.23 0.03
C TYR A 93 2.66 0.44 0.92
N HIS A 94 3.67 1.12 0.38
CA HIS A 94 5.00 1.28 0.96
C HIS A 94 5.40 2.76 1.11
N PRO A 95 4.90 3.48 2.13
CA PRO A 95 5.29 4.88 2.33
C PRO A 95 6.79 5.07 2.59
N GLU A 96 7.48 4.02 3.06
CA GLU A 96 8.92 4.01 3.34
C GLU A 96 9.80 3.95 2.09
N ILE A 97 9.27 3.45 0.97
CA ILE A 97 10.03 3.29 -0.27
C ILE A 97 9.81 4.52 -1.17
N THR A 98 10.84 4.92 -1.91
CA THR A 98 10.72 6.02 -2.88
C THR A 98 10.26 5.52 -4.25
N TYR A 99 9.68 6.40 -5.05
CA TYR A 99 9.27 6.06 -6.42
C TYR A 99 10.47 5.70 -7.32
N GLU A 100 11.65 6.33 -7.11
CA GLU A 100 12.87 5.99 -7.83
C GLU A 100 13.29 4.55 -7.56
N LYS A 101 13.19 4.08 -6.31
CA LYS A 101 13.46 2.68 -5.97
C LYS A 101 12.42 1.74 -6.57
N MET A 102 11.15 2.16 -6.68
CA MET A 102 10.13 1.39 -7.38
C MET A 102 10.40 1.28 -8.88
N ILE A 103 10.87 2.36 -9.53
CA ILE A 103 11.31 2.33 -10.92
C ILE A 103 12.46 1.35 -11.09
N SER A 104 13.49 1.42 -10.25
CA SER A 104 14.62 0.47 -10.28
C SER A 104 14.16 -0.99 -10.11
N LEU A 105 13.16 -1.23 -9.27
CA LEU A 105 12.58 -2.56 -9.07
C LEU A 105 11.81 -3.05 -10.31
N ILE A 106 11.08 -2.16 -11.00
CA ILE A 106 10.37 -2.46 -12.24
C ILE A 106 11.37 -2.84 -13.32
N GLU A 107 12.42 -2.04 -13.51
CA GLU A 107 13.49 -2.32 -14.48
C GLU A 107 14.19 -3.65 -14.19
N PHE A 108 14.56 -3.91 -12.95
CA PHE A 108 15.16 -5.18 -12.53
C PHE A 108 14.25 -6.37 -12.81
N ARG A 109 12.94 -6.21 -12.69
CA ARG A 109 11.95 -7.29 -12.85
C ARG A 109 11.25 -7.29 -14.21
N LYS A 110 11.65 -6.44 -15.16
CA LYS A 110 10.92 -6.23 -16.43
C LYS A 110 10.61 -7.54 -17.16
N LYS A 111 11.59 -8.42 -17.34
CA LYS A 111 11.38 -9.73 -17.98
C LYS A 111 10.32 -10.56 -17.23
N ARG A 112 10.39 -10.62 -15.91
CA ARG A 112 9.39 -11.33 -15.08
C ARG A 112 7.99 -10.73 -15.22
N LEU A 113 7.89 -9.40 -15.30
CA LEU A 113 6.62 -8.69 -15.43
C LEU A 113 5.95 -8.95 -16.77
N ILE A 114 6.73 -9.08 -17.84
CA ILE A 114 6.25 -9.39 -19.19
C ILE A 114 5.98 -10.89 -19.32
N ASP A 115 7.00 -11.74 -19.14
CA ASP A 115 6.95 -13.15 -19.53
C ASP A 115 6.15 -14.02 -18.54
N ASN A 116 6.34 -13.81 -17.22
CA ASN A 116 5.78 -14.69 -16.21
C ASN A 116 4.49 -14.14 -15.62
N ARG A 117 4.46 -12.85 -15.30
CA ARG A 117 3.32 -12.22 -14.65
C ARG A 117 2.28 -11.69 -15.61
N LYS A 118 2.65 -11.45 -16.88
CA LYS A 118 1.78 -10.92 -17.94
C LYS A 118 1.09 -9.60 -17.52
N VAL A 119 1.80 -8.77 -16.74
CA VAL A 119 1.28 -7.46 -16.28
C VAL A 119 1.43 -6.43 -17.40
N PHE A 120 2.52 -6.51 -18.16
CA PHE A 120 2.78 -5.70 -19.33
C PHE A 120 2.94 -6.60 -20.55
N LYS A 121 2.55 -6.11 -21.71
CA LYS A 121 2.67 -6.85 -22.99
C LYS A 121 4.10 -6.80 -23.53
N ASN A 122 4.78 -5.67 -23.33
CA ASN A 122 6.11 -5.41 -23.88
C ASN A 122 6.85 -4.33 -23.08
N GLU A 123 8.10 -4.04 -23.46
CA GLU A 123 8.93 -3.03 -22.81
C GLU A 123 8.39 -1.60 -22.98
N ASP A 124 7.67 -1.30 -24.05
CA ASP A 124 7.14 0.06 -24.26
C ASP A 124 6.00 0.38 -23.30
N GLU A 125 5.17 -0.60 -22.95
CA GLU A 125 4.19 -0.44 -21.86
C GLU A 125 4.88 -0.17 -20.51
N ILE A 126 6.01 -0.82 -20.24
CA ILE A 126 6.83 -0.55 -19.04
C ILE A 126 7.38 0.87 -19.06
N LYS A 127 7.94 1.33 -20.19
CA LYS A 127 8.46 2.70 -20.33
C LYS A 127 7.38 3.75 -20.08
N ASN A 128 6.19 3.56 -20.66
CA ASN A 128 5.04 4.45 -20.46
C ASN A 128 4.60 4.45 -18.99
N HIS A 129 4.58 3.29 -18.34
CA HIS A 129 4.25 3.18 -16.93
C HIS A 129 5.30 3.86 -16.02
N ILE A 130 6.58 3.73 -16.35
CA ILE A 130 7.67 4.43 -15.65
C ILE A 130 7.56 5.94 -15.84
N ALA A 131 7.19 6.41 -17.05
CA ALA A 131 6.96 7.84 -17.28
C ALA A 131 5.85 8.38 -16.37
N PHE A 132 4.73 7.66 -16.26
CA PHE A 132 3.65 8.00 -15.32
C PHE A 132 4.13 8.08 -13.86
N ILE A 133 5.00 7.15 -13.41
CA ILE A 133 5.57 7.20 -12.05
C ILE A 133 6.52 8.40 -11.89
N LYS A 134 7.27 8.79 -12.93
CA LYS A 134 8.14 9.97 -12.91
C LYS A 134 7.36 11.27 -12.75
N ASP A 135 6.18 11.38 -13.37
CA ASP A 135 5.30 12.52 -13.16
C ASP A 135 4.84 12.63 -11.69
N GLU A 136 4.58 11.49 -11.05
CA GLU A 136 4.26 11.47 -9.61
C GLU A 136 5.45 11.91 -8.73
N ILE A 137 6.70 11.61 -9.11
CA ILE A 137 7.88 12.09 -8.37
C ILE A 137 7.89 13.61 -8.31
N ALA A 138 7.57 14.28 -9.41
CA ALA A 138 7.60 15.75 -9.50
C ALA A 138 6.60 16.44 -8.56
N VAL A 139 5.48 15.78 -8.24
CA VAL A 139 4.43 16.33 -7.37
C VAL A 139 4.39 15.71 -5.97
N SER A 140 5.12 14.62 -5.74
CA SER A 140 5.10 13.90 -4.48
C SER A 140 5.78 14.69 -3.36
N ASN A 141 5.18 14.64 -2.16
CA ASN A 141 5.72 15.27 -0.97
C ASN A 141 6.15 14.18 0.04
N LYS A 142 7.46 14.12 0.33
CA LYS A 142 8.04 13.15 1.26
C LYS A 142 7.40 13.21 2.65
N SER A 143 7.14 14.41 3.18
CA SER A 143 6.55 14.57 4.51
C SER A 143 5.12 14.00 4.54
N GLN A 144 4.33 14.25 3.51
CA GLN A 144 2.99 13.67 3.38
C GLN A 144 3.06 12.14 3.17
N ARG A 145 3.99 11.65 2.35
CA ARG A 145 4.16 10.22 2.09
C ARG A 145 4.51 9.43 3.35
N MET A 146 5.32 10.00 4.25
CA MET A 146 5.82 9.32 5.45
C MET A 146 4.91 9.48 6.68
N LEU A 147 3.76 10.15 6.58
CA LEU A 147 2.91 10.44 7.73
C LEU A 147 2.43 9.19 8.46
N GLU A 148 2.09 8.12 7.76
CA GLU A 148 1.61 6.89 8.38
C GLU A 148 2.65 6.31 9.35
N LEU A 149 3.92 6.25 8.93
CA LEU A 149 5.01 5.75 9.77
C LEU A 149 5.31 6.71 10.92
N LYS A 150 5.34 8.01 10.63
CA LYS A 150 5.53 9.02 11.68
C LYS A 150 4.43 8.93 12.74
N ASN A 151 3.18 8.89 12.31
CA ASN A 151 2.02 8.80 13.19
C ASN A 151 2.02 7.51 14.01
N TRP A 152 2.45 6.40 13.41
CA TRP A 152 2.61 5.13 14.13
C TRP A 152 3.68 5.24 15.22
N LEU A 153 4.86 5.77 14.91
CA LEU A 153 5.94 5.99 15.86
C LEU A 153 5.53 6.95 17.00
N ASP A 154 4.86 8.04 16.67
CA ASP A 154 4.37 8.98 17.67
C ASP A 154 3.32 8.33 18.59
N ASN A 155 2.47 7.45 18.04
CA ASN A 155 1.47 6.72 18.83
C ASN A 155 2.12 5.75 19.81
N ILE A 156 3.18 5.03 19.43
CA ILE A 156 3.86 4.08 20.32
C ILE A 156 4.52 4.79 21.51
N LYS A 157 5.09 5.97 21.31
CA LYS A 157 5.74 6.74 22.37
C LYS A 157 4.81 7.15 23.51
N HIS A 158 3.51 7.16 23.28
CA HIS A 158 2.52 7.49 24.31
C HIS A 158 2.08 6.25 25.15
N TYR A 159 2.58 5.05 24.82
CA TYR A 159 2.29 3.82 25.57
C TYR A 159 3.43 3.40 26.51
N ASN A 160 4.54 4.15 26.51
CA ASN A 160 5.64 4.03 27.48
C ASN A 160 5.62 5.21 28.44
#